data_564bbc1efcedd4ccd18223d8efff56db
#
_entry.id   564bbc1efcedd4ccd18223d8efff56db
#
_cell.length_a   1.000
_cell.length_b   1.000
_cell.length_c   1.000
_cell.angle_alpha   90.00
_cell.angle_beta   90.00
_cell.angle_gamma   90.00
#
_symmetry.space_group_name_H-M   'P 1'
#
loop_
_entity.id
_entity.type
_entity.pdbx_description
1 polymer ?
#
loop_
_entity_poly.entity_id
_entity_poly.type
_entity_poly.pdbx_seq_one_letter_code
_entity_poly.pdbx_strand_id
1 'polypeptide(L)'
;MTAFTDDTEADVPGRYGPSATAEAEPREVGPVKTEYSPAHDGDPDPGEIVWTWVPFEENDGRGKDRPVLVVAREAAGTLLAVQLSSKAHIGDREWVAIGSGPWDRTGRDSWVNVDRVLRLHEDGMRREACALDRMRFNSVVHRLRERYGWR
;
A
#
# COMPACT_ATOMS: atom_id res chain seq x y z
N MET A 1 13.85 23.62 -20.37
CA MET A 1 12.62 22.91 -20.70
C MET A 1 11.95 22.33 -19.46
N THR A 2 11.41 23.21 -18.69
CA THR A 2 10.75 22.81 -17.42
C THR A 2 9.47 22.01 -17.64
N ALA A 3 8.70 22.31 -18.70
CA ALA A 3 7.46 21.61 -18.98
C ALA A 3 7.67 20.11 -19.18
N PHE A 4 8.80 19.74 -19.75
CA PHE A 4 9.11 18.33 -19.99
C PHE A 4 9.30 17.56 -18.66
N THR A 5 9.97 18.17 -17.69
CA THR A 5 10.15 17.56 -16.38
C THR A 5 8.84 17.47 -15.61
N ASP A 6 8.01 18.51 -15.70
CA ASP A 6 6.73 18.56 -15.03
C ASP A 6 5.79 17.47 -15.55
N ASP A 7 5.79 17.22 -16.86
CA ASP A 7 4.98 16.15 -17.45
C ASP A 7 5.37 14.78 -16.92
N THR A 8 6.68 14.54 -16.75
CA THR A 8 7.17 13.29 -16.21
C THR A 8 6.70 13.07 -14.77
N GLU A 9 6.73 14.12 -13.96
CA GLU A 9 6.27 14.05 -12.58
C GLU A 9 4.76 13.86 -12.49
N ALA A 10 4.00 14.50 -13.35
CA ALA A 10 2.55 14.40 -13.38
C ALA A 10 2.08 12.99 -13.75
N ASP A 11 2.91 12.24 -14.47
CA ASP A 11 2.57 10.89 -14.93
C ASP A 11 2.82 9.81 -13.87
N VAL A 12 3.35 10.16 -12.70
CA VAL A 12 3.57 9.18 -11.62
C VAL A 12 2.24 8.87 -10.94
N PRO A 13 1.73 7.62 -11.08
CA PRO A 13 0.45 7.27 -10.47
C PRO A 13 0.44 7.45 -8.96
N GLY A 14 -0.61 8.08 -8.45
CA GLY A 14 -0.81 8.29 -7.03
C GLY A 14 -0.12 9.51 -6.45
N ARG A 15 0.57 10.33 -7.26
CA ARG A 15 1.32 11.46 -6.72
C ARG A 15 0.51 12.76 -6.62
N TYR A 16 -0.31 13.05 -7.62
CA TYR A 16 -1.01 14.34 -7.72
C TYR A 16 -2.49 14.17 -7.96
N GLY A 17 -3.24 15.22 -7.66
CA GLY A 17 -4.65 15.35 -7.99
C GLY A 17 -5.57 14.60 -7.01
N PRO A 18 -6.85 14.50 -7.38
CA PRO A 18 -7.85 13.87 -6.51
C PRO A 18 -7.65 12.37 -6.31
N SER A 19 -6.86 11.72 -7.18
CA SER A 19 -6.54 10.28 -7.03
C SER A 19 -5.20 10.04 -6.35
N ALA A 20 -4.60 11.04 -5.73
CA ALA A 20 -3.32 10.91 -5.06
C ALA A 20 -3.41 9.99 -3.85
N THR A 21 -2.35 9.19 -3.65
CA THR A 21 -2.20 8.39 -2.44
C THR A 21 -2.00 9.33 -1.25
N ALA A 22 -2.72 9.11 -0.18
CA ALA A 22 -2.64 9.91 1.03
C ALA A 22 -2.52 9.02 2.26
N GLU A 23 -1.92 9.58 3.30
CA GLU A 23 -1.91 8.90 4.59
C GLU A 23 -3.30 8.99 5.21
N ALA A 24 -3.80 7.88 5.77
CA ALA A 24 -5.06 7.83 6.49
C ALA A 24 -4.77 7.63 7.97
N GLU A 25 -5.56 8.28 8.82
CA GLU A 25 -5.46 8.05 10.26
C GLU A 25 -6.21 6.76 10.61
N PRO A 26 -5.54 5.68 11.04
CA PRO A 26 -6.19 4.37 11.17
C PRO A 26 -7.34 4.34 12.16
N ARG A 27 -7.34 5.23 13.13
CA ARG A 27 -8.41 5.28 14.14
C ARG A 27 -9.57 6.17 13.75
N GLU A 28 -9.43 6.92 12.66
CA GLU A 28 -10.46 7.85 12.18
C GLU A 28 -11.16 7.35 10.91
N VAL A 29 -10.66 6.29 10.28
CA VAL A 29 -11.27 5.74 9.05
C VAL A 29 -12.59 5.01 9.32
N GLY A 30 -13.01 4.93 10.57
CA GLY A 30 -14.22 4.22 10.95
C GLY A 30 -13.99 2.72 11.09
N PRO A 31 -15.07 1.94 11.23
CA PRO A 31 -14.93 0.48 11.31
C PRO A 31 -14.35 -0.07 10.01
N VAL A 32 -13.22 -0.75 10.09
CA VAL A 32 -12.57 -1.35 8.93
C VAL A 32 -12.74 -2.85 8.98
N LYS A 33 -13.20 -3.41 7.87
CA LYS A 33 -13.25 -4.86 7.66
C LYS A 33 -12.17 -5.22 6.65
N THR A 34 -11.16 -5.94 7.09
CA THR A 34 -10.13 -6.44 6.18
C THR A 34 -10.72 -7.54 5.29
N GLU A 35 -10.19 -7.66 4.09
CA GLU A 35 -10.72 -8.56 3.10
C GLU A 35 -9.58 -9.22 2.34
N TYR A 36 -9.74 -10.47 1.95
CA TYR A 36 -8.81 -11.15 1.06
C TYR A 36 -9.58 -11.65 -0.15
N SER A 37 -9.47 -10.92 -1.24
CA SER A 37 -10.22 -11.23 -2.46
C SER A 37 -9.42 -10.87 -3.72
N PRO A 38 -8.17 -11.36 -3.84
CA PRO A 38 -7.38 -11.05 -5.03
C PRO A 38 -8.05 -11.65 -6.28
N ALA A 39 -8.09 -10.88 -7.36
CA ALA A 39 -8.66 -11.30 -8.62
C ALA A 39 -7.81 -10.74 -9.75
N HIS A 40 -7.65 -11.53 -10.84
CA HIS A 40 -6.90 -11.08 -12.02
C HIS A 40 -7.83 -10.38 -13.00
N ASP A 41 -8.44 -9.28 -12.56
CA ASP A 41 -9.43 -8.53 -13.33
C ASP A 41 -8.92 -7.15 -13.82
N GLY A 42 -7.66 -6.84 -13.55
CA GLY A 42 -7.07 -5.56 -13.93
C GLY A 42 -7.30 -4.44 -12.93
N ASP A 43 -8.17 -4.64 -11.94
CA ASP A 43 -8.41 -3.69 -10.87
C ASP A 43 -7.67 -4.13 -9.60
N PRO A 44 -7.19 -3.19 -8.77
CA PRO A 44 -6.56 -3.57 -7.51
C PRO A 44 -7.59 -4.07 -6.51
N ASP A 45 -7.31 -5.22 -5.91
CA ASP A 45 -8.20 -5.86 -4.94
C ASP A 45 -7.48 -6.12 -3.61
N PRO A 46 -8.24 -6.18 -2.49
CA PRO A 46 -7.63 -6.58 -1.21
C PRO A 46 -6.95 -7.94 -1.32
N GLY A 47 -5.75 -8.03 -0.79
CA GLY A 47 -4.89 -9.20 -0.91
C GLY A 47 -3.84 -9.07 -1.99
N GLU A 48 -3.88 -7.99 -2.77
CA GLU A 48 -2.91 -7.76 -3.85
C GLU A 48 -1.89 -6.70 -3.45
N ILE A 49 -0.68 -6.85 -3.98
CA ILE A 49 0.39 -5.86 -3.87
C ILE A 49 0.41 -5.08 -5.18
N VAL A 50 0.30 -3.75 -5.06
CA VAL A 50 0.30 -2.84 -6.20
C VAL A 50 1.38 -1.78 -5.99
N TRP A 51 1.80 -1.12 -7.07
CA TRP A 51 2.78 -0.05 -7.00
C TRP A 51 2.08 1.30 -7.11
N THR A 52 2.43 2.21 -6.21
CA THR A 52 1.93 3.58 -6.23
C THR A 52 2.97 4.51 -5.61
N TRP A 53 2.88 5.79 -5.93
CA TRP A 53 3.68 6.79 -5.25
C TRP A 53 3.18 6.92 -3.80
N VAL A 54 4.12 6.85 -2.85
CA VAL A 54 3.82 6.94 -1.41
C VAL A 54 4.53 8.17 -0.85
N PRO A 55 3.78 9.09 -0.23
CA PRO A 55 4.40 10.26 0.40
C PRO A 55 5.26 9.83 1.57
N PHE A 56 6.38 10.52 1.78
CA PHE A 56 7.20 10.30 2.97
C PHE A 56 6.43 10.72 4.23
N GLU A 57 6.82 10.18 5.38
CA GLU A 57 6.14 10.48 6.64
C GLU A 57 6.13 11.96 7.00
N GLU A 58 7.11 12.73 6.51
CA GLU A 58 7.18 14.16 6.71
C GLU A 58 6.05 14.93 6.03
N ASN A 59 5.39 14.34 5.04
CA ASN A 59 4.27 14.93 4.30
C ASN A 59 4.61 16.32 3.74
N ASP A 60 5.81 16.46 3.19
CA ASP A 60 6.32 17.73 2.66
C ASP A 60 6.29 17.79 1.12
N GLY A 61 5.52 16.93 0.50
CA GLY A 61 5.41 16.83 -0.96
C GLY A 61 6.38 15.84 -1.59
N ARG A 62 7.34 15.32 -0.82
CA ARG A 62 8.27 14.29 -1.30
C ARG A 62 7.70 12.91 -1.06
N GLY A 63 8.12 11.99 -1.87
CA GLY A 63 7.72 10.59 -1.74
C GLY A 63 8.48 9.72 -2.70
N LYS A 64 8.06 8.48 -2.83
CA LYS A 64 8.70 7.49 -3.67
C LYS A 64 7.69 6.46 -4.15
N ASP A 65 7.88 5.97 -5.36
CA ASP A 65 7.12 4.84 -5.88
C ASP A 65 7.47 3.58 -5.07
N ARG A 66 6.46 2.93 -4.48
CA ARG A 66 6.66 1.77 -3.60
C ARG A 66 5.57 0.73 -3.80
N PRO A 67 5.88 -0.55 -3.54
CA PRO A 67 4.82 -1.54 -3.43
C PRO A 67 4.04 -1.36 -2.14
N VAL A 68 2.72 -1.54 -2.22
CA VAL A 68 1.82 -1.49 -1.08
C VAL A 68 0.88 -2.69 -1.11
N LEU A 69 0.51 -3.20 0.05
CA LEU A 69 -0.44 -4.30 0.17
C LEU A 69 -1.83 -3.72 0.47
N VAL A 70 -2.78 -4.00 -0.42
CA VAL A 70 -4.17 -3.60 -0.23
C VAL A 70 -4.81 -4.56 0.77
N VAL A 71 -5.43 -4.03 1.83
CA VAL A 71 -5.98 -4.84 2.93
C VAL A 71 -7.48 -4.68 3.13
N ALA A 72 -8.09 -3.62 2.59
CA ALA A 72 -9.52 -3.38 2.78
C ALA A 72 -10.07 -2.43 1.72
N ARG A 73 -11.40 -2.48 1.54
CA ARG A 73 -12.16 -1.49 0.77
C ARG A 73 -12.94 -0.61 1.72
N GLU A 74 -12.98 0.67 1.42
CA GLU A 74 -13.85 1.59 2.13
C GLU A 74 -15.19 1.70 1.41
N ALA A 75 -16.24 2.09 2.13
CA ALA A 75 -17.59 2.24 1.57
C ALA A 75 -17.63 3.23 0.40
N ALA A 76 -16.77 4.22 0.40
CA ALA A 76 -16.70 5.22 -0.67
C ALA A 76 -15.96 4.72 -1.93
N GLY A 77 -15.44 3.50 -1.93
CA GLY A 77 -14.75 2.92 -3.09
C GLY A 77 -13.24 3.07 -3.07
N THR A 78 -12.69 3.79 -2.12
CA THR A 78 -11.24 3.87 -1.94
C THR A 78 -10.72 2.60 -1.25
N LEU A 79 -9.40 2.41 -1.28
CA LEU A 79 -8.75 1.23 -0.72
C LEU A 79 -7.81 1.66 0.40
N LEU A 80 -7.70 0.81 1.41
CA LEU A 80 -6.70 0.98 2.47
C LEU A 80 -5.57 0.00 2.26
N ALA A 81 -4.34 0.47 2.44
CA ALA A 81 -3.15 -0.30 2.17
C ALA A 81 -2.03 0.02 3.14
N VAL A 82 -1.04 -0.85 3.18
CA VAL A 82 0.16 -0.70 4.01
C VAL A 82 1.39 -0.86 3.11
N GLN A 83 2.40 -0.04 3.35
CA GLN A 83 3.58 0.02 2.47
C GLN A 83 4.54 -1.12 2.76
N LEU A 84 5.23 -1.57 1.72
CA LEU A 84 6.33 -2.52 1.81
C LEU A 84 7.66 -1.78 1.76
N SER A 85 8.68 -2.38 2.36
CA SER A 85 10.06 -1.93 2.27
C SER A 85 10.98 -3.14 2.09
N SER A 86 12.05 -2.98 1.31
CA SER A 86 13.10 -3.98 1.20
C SER A 86 14.22 -3.76 2.22
N LYS A 87 14.14 -2.71 3.01
CA LYS A 87 15.07 -2.48 4.10
C LYS A 87 14.67 -3.36 5.29
N ALA A 88 15.65 -4.06 5.87
CA ALA A 88 15.38 -4.95 7.00
C ALA A 88 14.89 -4.19 8.23
N HIS A 89 13.85 -4.74 8.87
CA HIS A 89 13.25 -4.20 10.08
C HIS A 89 13.11 -5.31 11.13
N ILE A 90 14.18 -6.07 11.31
CA ILE A 90 14.20 -7.23 12.21
C ILE A 90 13.98 -6.77 13.66
N GLY A 91 13.00 -7.41 14.32
CA GLY A 91 12.67 -7.10 15.71
C GLY A 91 11.84 -5.85 15.92
N ASP A 92 11.49 -5.15 14.86
CA ASP A 92 10.68 -3.94 14.92
C ASP A 92 9.19 -4.32 14.90
N ARG A 93 8.46 -3.96 15.96
CA ARG A 93 7.03 -4.31 16.10
C ARG A 93 6.12 -3.60 15.10
N GLU A 94 6.59 -2.54 14.50
CA GLU A 94 5.84 -1.79 13.49
C GLU A 94 5.91 -2.42 12.11
N TRP A 95 6.71 -3.47 11.96
CA TRP A 95 6.95 -4.12 10.67
C TRP A 95 6.73 -5.62 10.76
N VAL A 96 6.15 -6.18 9.71
CA VAL A 96 5.92 -7.61 9.56
C VAL A 96 6.73 -8.13 8.38
N ALA A 97 7.61 -9.09 8.60
CA ALA A 97 8.36 -9.72 7.52
C ALA A 97 7.45 -10.61 6.69
N ILE A 98 7.49 -10.46 5.38
CA ILE A 98 6.71 -11.30 4.46
C ILE A 98 7.56 -12.04 3.43
N GLY A 99 8.89 -11.89 3.49
CA GLY A 99 9.78 -12.57 2.56
C GLY A 99 9.75 -11.96 1.16
N SER A 100 10.23 -12.71 0.18
CA SER A 100 10.34 -12.26 -1.20
C SER A 100 9.14 -12.70 -2.04
N GLY A 101 8.98 -12.08 -3.19
CA GLY A 101 7.93 -12.43 -4.14
C GLY A 101 7.99 -11.60 -5.42
N PRO A 102 7.03 -11.80 -6.34
CA PRO A 102 7.06 -11.17 -7.67
C PRO A 102 7.01 -9.64 -7.67
N TRP A 103 6.63 -9.02 -6.57
CA TRP A 103 6.58 -7.57 -6.46
C TRP A 103 7.96 -6.92 -6.43
N ASP A 104 9.01 -7.69 -6.17
CA ASP A 104 10.40 -7.22 -6.19
C ASP A 104 11.18 -8.06 -7.17
N ARG A 105 11.57 -7.45 -8.30
CA ARG A 105 12.29 -8.14 -9.39
C ARG A 105 13.67 -8.65 -8.96
N THR A 106 14.26 -8.05 -7.94
CA THR A 106 15.59 -8.46 -7.45
C THR A 106 15.51 -9.57 -6.41
N GLY A 107 14.30 -9.99 -6.03
CA GLY A 107 14.10 -11.10 -5.10
C GLY A 107 14.46 -10.79 -3.65
N ARG A 108 14.50 -9.51 -3.28
CA ARG A 108 14.80 -9.12 -1.90
C ARG A 108 13.62 -9.42 -0.98
N ASP A 109 13.94 -9.70 0.28
CA ASP A 109 12.91 -9.82 1.30
C ASP A 109 12.22 -8.49 1.53
N SER A 110 10.95 -8.55 1.90
CA SER A 110 10.15 -7.36 2.17
C SER A 110 9.56 -7.40 3.57
N TRP A 111 9.33 -6.21 4.10
CA TRP A 111 8.66 -5.97 5.38
C TRP A 111 7.48 -5.04 5.13
N VAL A 112 6.37 -5.27 5.86
CA VAL A 112 5.15 -4.46 5.75
C VAL A 112 5.05 -3.56 6.97
N ASN A 113 4.87 -2.26 6.74
CA ASN A 113 4.71 -1.28 7.81
C ASN A 113 3.25 -1.27 8.28
N VAL A 114 3.01 -1.74 9.50
CA VAL A 114 1.66 -1.74 10.09
C VAL A 114 1.38 -0.51 10.95
N ASP A 115 2.35 0.40 11.08
CA ASP A 115 2.21 1.63 11.84
C ASP A 115 1.66 2.79 11.01
N ARG A 116 1.53 2.60 9.70
CA ARG A 116 1.09 3.66 8.78
C ARG A 116 0.12 3.08 7.76
N VAL A 117 -1.06 3.67 7.67
CA VAL A 117 -2.09 3.26 6.72
C VAL A 117 -2.22 4.31 5.62
N LEU A 118 -2.35 3.84 4.40
CA LEU A 118 -2.48 4.68 3.21
C LEU A 118 -3.86 4.49 2.61
N ARG A 119 -4.43 5.58 2.09
CA ARG A 119 -5.65 5.54 1.29
C ARG A 119 -5.28 5.65 -0.17
N LEU A 120 -5.73 4.68 -0.95
CA LEU A 120 -5.47 4.60 -2.38
C LEU A 120 -6.74 4.81 -3.18
N HIS A 121 -6.58 5.43 -4.35
CA HIS A 121 -7.63 5.53 -5.35
C HIS A 121 -7.27 4.61 -6.52
N GLU A 122 -8.24 3.89 -7.07
CA GLU A 122 -7.99 2.94 -8.16
C GLU A 122 -7.27 3.60 -9.34
N ASP A 123 -7.63 4.84 -9.67
CA ASP A 123 -7.01 5.57 -10.75
C ASP A 123 -5.60 6.06 -10.45
N GLY A 124 -5.19 5.99 -9.19
CA GLY A 124 -3.88 6.46 -8.74
C GLY A 124 -2.84 5.37 -8.60
N MET A 125 -3.05 4.20 -9.19
CA MET A 125 -2.14 3.06 -9.06
C MET A 125 -1.69 2.54 -10.40
N ARG A 126 -0.47 1.98 -10.41
CA ARG A 126 -0.06 1.17 -11.56
C ARG A 126 -0.74 -0.19 -11.44
N ARG A 127 -1.18 -0.72 -12.57
CA ARG A 127 -1.95 -1.97 -12.61
C ARG A 127 -1.09 -3.23 -12.58
N GLU A 128 0.17 -3.11 -12.22
CA GLU A 128 1.05 -4.24 -11.98
C GLU A 128 0.77 -4.80 -10.59
N ALA A 129 -0.26 -5.61 -10.49
CA ALA A 129 -0.67 -6.20 -9.23
C ALA A 129 -0.27 -7.67 -9.18
N CYS A 130 0.10 -8.13 -7.99
CA CYS A 130 0.28 -9.56 -7.74
C CYS A 130 -0.35 -9.92 -6.41
N ALA A 131 -0.99 -11.09 -6.36
CA ALA A 131 -1.60 -11.56 -5.12
C ALA A 131 -0.52 -11.99 -4.13
N LEU A 132 -0.69 -11.58 -2.87
CA LEU A 132 0.05 -12.16 -1.77
C LEU A 132 -0.70 -13.42 -1.32
N ASP A 133 0.02 -14.47 -0.97
CA ASP A 133 -0.65 -15.67 -0.48
C ASP A 133 -1.39 -15.39 0.84
N ARG A 134 -2.43 -16.17 1.06
CA ARG A 134 -3.34 -15.95 2.19
C ARG A 134 -2.64 -16.03 3.55
N MET A 135 -1.67 -16.93 3.70
CA MET A 135 -0.97 -17.11 4.98
C MET A 135 -0.19 -15.85 5.35
N ARG A 136 0.57 -15.29 4.40
CA ARG A 136 1.31 -14.04 4.65
C ARG A 136 0.39 -12.86 4.81
N PHE A 137 -0.68 -12.82 4.03
CA PHE A 137 -1.70 -11.79 4.18
C PHE A 137 -2.31 -11.81 5.59
N ASN A 138 -2.67 -12.99 6.08
CA ASN A 138 -3.24 -13.13 7.42
C ASN A 138 -2.29 -12.67 8.51
N SER A 139 -1.00 -12.88 8.35
CA SER A 139 0.01 -12.41 9.31
C SER A 139 0.01 -10.89 9.42
N VAL A 140 -0.11 -10.19 8.31
CA VAL A 140 -0.18 -8.72 8.29
C VAL A 140 -1.48 -8.23 8.92
N VAL A 141 -2.60 -8.81 8.49
CA VAL A 141 -3.93 -8.41 8.96
C VAL A 141 -4.09 -8.66 10.45
N HIS A 142 -3.54 -9.74 10.96
CA HIS A 142 -3.56 -10.02 12.40
C HIS A 142 -2.93 -8.88 13.20
N ARG A 143 -1.80 -8.34 12.73
CA ARG A 143 -1.13 -7.23 13.39
C ARG A 143 -1.95 -5.94 13.30
N LEU A 144 -2.60 -5.70 12.16
CA LEU A 144 -3.48 -4.55 11.99
C LEU A 144 -4.68 -4.62 12.93
N ARG A 145 -5.26 -5.80 13.06
CA ARG A 145 -6.38 -6.03 13.98
C ARG A 145 -5.99 -5.78 15.43
N GLU A 146 -4.82 -6.26 15.82
CA GLU A 146 -4.31 -6.03 17.17
C GLU A 146 -4.06 -4.55 17.45
N ARG A 147 -3.51 -3.83 16.48
CA ARG A 147 -3.16 -2.42 16.66
C ARG A 147 -4.37 -1.49 16.64
N TYR A 148 -5.33 -1.73 15.75
CA TYR A 148 -6.39 -0.77 15.44
C TYR A 148 -7.79 -1.29 15.74
N GLY A 149 -7.94 -2.52 16.16
CA GLY A 149 -9.25 -3.11 16.40
C GLY A 149 -10.04 -3.38 15.12
N TRP A 150 -9.38 -3.49 14.00
CA TRP A 150 -10.03 -3.81 12.72
C TRP A 150 -10.56 -5.25 12.71
N ARG A 151 -11.46 -5.55 11.79
CA ARG A 151 -12.09 -6.87 11.66
C ARG A 151 -11.60 -7.67 10.48
#